data_bdb417e4b38297265a91098491161026
#
_entry.id   bdb417e4b38297265a91098491161026
#
_cell.length_a   1.000
_cell.length_b   1.000
_cell.length_c   1.000
_cell.angle_alpha   90.00
_cell.angle_beta   90.00
_cell.angle_gamma   90.00
#
_symmetry.space_group_name_H-M   'P 1'
#
loop_
_entity.id
_entity.type
_entity.pdbx_description
1 polymer ?
#
loop_
_entity_poly.entity_id
_entity_poly.type
_entity_poly.pdbx_seq_one_letter_code
_entity_poly.pdbx_strand_id
1 'polypeptide(L)'
;VAGAAFVSGYPGVVMAPSFGTERRGAPVMTSLKISRDKIYDLSPIETPDIIVVLDHLLLAEADVTHGLKPGGVIVLNTPKAFESYKFKDYRFATADITAISVEAGLPHGMVNTGIIGSLERAINLVGMDILIKGIEEEFSTRKPEKNSLAAKIAFERTVTGV
;
A
#
# COMPACT_ATOMS: atom_id res chain seq x y z
N VAL A 1 7.07 -2.03 4.60
CA VAL A 1 6.58 -0.80 5.27
C VAL A 1 6.87 -0.85 6.76
N ALA A 2 6.40 -1.88 7.50
CA ALA A 2 6.57 -1.97 8.95
C ALA A 2 8.03 -1.83 9.42
N GLY A 3 8.95 -2.60 8.85
CA GLY A 3 10.38 -2.51 9.18
C GLY A 3 10.98 -1.14 8.84
N ALA A 4 10.65 -0.58 7.68
CA ALA A 4 11.09 0.75 7.28
C ALA A 4 10.58 1.83 8.24
N ALA A 5 9.32 1.76 8.68
CA ALA A 5 8.76 2.68 9.66
C ALA A 5 9.51 2.61 11.00
N PHE A 6 9.81 1.40 11.48
CA PHE A 6 10.57 1.21 12.72
C PHE A 6 11.97 1.86 12.64
N VAL A 7 12.70 1.63 11.54
CA VAL A 7 14.01 2.24 11.30
C VAL A 7 13.92 3.77 11.17
N SER A 8 12.80 4.29 10.69
CA SER A 8 12.54 5.74 10.58
C SER A 8 12.11 6.39 11.91
N GLY A 9 12.18 5.67 13.03
CA GLY A 9 11.91 6.22 14.35
C GLY A 9 10.44 6.14 14.79
N TYR A 10 9.67 5.21 14.24
CA TYR A 10 8.33 4.86 14.71
C TYR A 10 8.40 3.61 15.60
N PRO A 11 8.47 3.74 16.94
CA PRO A 11 8.57 2.59 17.84
C PRO A 11 7.27 1.79 17.96
N GLY A 12 6.15 2.37 17.59
CA GLY A 12 4.85 1.71 17.57
C GLY A 12 4.53 1.20 16.18
N VAL A 13 4.76 -0.10 15.93
CA VAL A 13 4.39 -0.76 14.68
C VAL A 13 3.70 -2.08 15.03
N VAL A 14 2.43 -2.20 14.63
CA VAL A 14 1.61 -3.40 14.85
C VAL A 14 0.94 -3.81 13.55
N MET A 15 1.13 -5.05 13.14
CA MET A 15 0.47 -5.64 11.99
C MET A 15 -0.46 -6.77 12.46
N ALA A 16 -1.71 -6.72 12.04
CA ALA A 16 -2.70 -7.74 12.32
C ALA A 16 -3.33 -8.21 11.01
N PRO A 17 -3.05 -9.44 10.56
CA PRO A 17 -3.78 -10.04 9.45
C PRO A 17 -5.22 -10.34 9.89
N SER A 18 -6.18 -10.04 9.06
CA SER A 18 -7.57 -10.46 9.26
C SER A 18 -7.74 -11.84 8.64
N PHE A 19 -7.92 -12.84 9.49
CA PHE A 19 -8.30 -14.19 9.05
C PHE A 19 -9.82 -14.23 8.91
N GLY A 20 -10.33 -13.94 7.71
CA GLY A 20 -11.71 -14.27 7.35
C GLY A 20 -11.87 -15.78 7.16
N THR A 21 -13.13 -16.26 7.06
CA THR A 21 -13.39 -17.64 6.64
C THR A 21 -12.74 -17.88 5.28
N GLU A 22 -11.76 -18.77 5.23
CA GLU A 22 -11.00 -19.12 4.03
C GLU A 22 -11.93 -19.65 2.94
N ARG A 23 -12.40 -18.74 2.08
CA ARG A 23 -13.02 -19.11 0.80
C ARG A 23 -12.08 -18.67 -0.30
N ARG A 24 -11.74 -19.57 -1.22
CA ARG A 24 -10.97 -19.21 -2.42
C ARG A 24 -11.67 -18.04 -3.12
N GLY A 25 -10.91 -16.92 -3.31
CA GLY A 25 -11.44 -15.72 -3.95
C GLY A 25 -12.10 -14.69 -3.01
N ALA A 26 -12.16 -14.93 -1.70
CA ALA A 26 -12.62 -13.89 -0.77
C ALA A 26 -11.55 -12.80 -0.60
N PRO A 27 -11.95 -11.51 -0.48
CA PRO A 27 -11.02 -10.43 -0.18
C PRO A 27 -10.27 -10.69 1.13
N VAL A 28 -8.94 -10.52 1.10
CA VAL A 28 -8.08 -10.60 2.29
C VAL A 28 -7.71 -9.20 2.71
N MET A 29 -7.85 -8.91 3.99
CA MET A 29 -7.50 -7.62 4.58
C MET A 29 -6.38 -7.78 5.61
N THR A 30 -5.47 -6.82 5.65
CA THR A 30 -4.41 -6.73 6.66
C THR A 30 -4.39 -5.33 7.21
N SER A 31 -4.32 -5.22 8.53
CA SER A 31 -4.23 -3.93 9.22
C SER A 31 -2.79 -3.65 9.64
N LEU A 32 -2.35 -2.41 9.49
CA LEU A 32 -1.06 -1.92 9.93
C LEU A 32 -1.23 -0.62 10.72
N LYS A 33 -0.86 -0.63 11.99
CA LYS A 33 -0.80 0.57 12.85
C LYS A 33 0.64 1.05 12.94
N ILE A 34 0.87 2.34 12.70
CA ILE A 34 2.18 2.98 12.84
C ILE A 34 2.02 4.21 13.73
N SER A 35 2.87 4.36 14.76
CA SER A 35 2.84 5.49 15.69
C SER A 35 4.23 5.90 16.15
N ARG A 36 4.38 7.18 16.50
CA ARG A 36 5.58 7.70 17.18
C ARG A 36 5.67 7.25 18.64
N ASP A 37 4.55 6.75 19.19
CA ASP A 37 4.46 6.19 20.53
C ASP A 37 4.27 4.67 20.46
N LYS A 38 4.59 3.96 21.54
CA LYS A 38 4.33 2.52 21.64
C LYS A 38 2.83 2.24 21.54
N ILE A 39 2.46 1.25 20.74
CA ILE A 39 1.08 0.81 20.56
C ILE A 39 0.86 -0.39 21.50
N TYR A 40 -0.09 -0.26 22.40
CA TYR A 40 -0.54 -1.35 23.29
C TYR A 40 -1.89 -1.93 22.86
N ASP A 41 -2.63 -1.17 22.03
CA ASP A 41 -3.93 -1.59 21.51
C ASP A 41 -3.75 -2.44 20.25
N LEU A 42 -4.12 -3.71 20.36
CA LEU A 42 -4.09 -4.71 19.28
C LEU A 42 -5.47 -4.91 18.62
N SER A 43 -6.46 -4.08 18.96
CA SER A 43 -7.80 -4.16 18.36
C SER A 43 -7.75 -3.96 16.84
N PRO A 44 -8.74 -4.47 16.10
CA PRO A 44 -8.89 -4.16 14.67
C PRO A 44 -8.99 -2.65 14.42
N ILE A 45 -8.59 -2.23 13.21
CA ILE A 45 -8.75 -0.84 12.77
C ILE A 45 -10.17 -0.69 12.22
N GLU A 46 -11.02 0.08 12.91
CA GLU A 46 -12.38 0.39 12.48
C GLU A 46 -12.43 1.65 11.62
N THR A 47 -11.56 2.62 11.93
CA THR A 47 -11.50 3.91 11.23
C THR A 47 -10.08 4.17 10.70
N PRO A 48 -9.73 3.59 9.54
CA PRO A 48 -8.40 3.78 8.95
C PRO A 48 -8.18 5.21 8.46
N ASP A 49 -6.93 5.65 8.49
CA ASP A 49 -6.48 6.89 7.85
C ASP A 49 -6.15 6.67 6.37
N ILE A 50 -5.75 5.43 6.03
CA ILE A 50 -5.27 5.06 4.70
C ILE A 50 -5.81 3.69 4.34
N ILE A 51 -6.26 3.53 3.10
CA ILE A 51 -6.64 2.26 2.50
C ILE A 51 -5.77 1.99 1.29
N VAL A 52 -5.19 0.79 1.21
CA VAL A 52 -4.39 0.33 0.09
C VAL A 52 -5.13 -0.80 -0.62
N VAL A 53 -5.48 -0.59 -1.89
CA VAL A 53 -6.26 -1.53 -2.70
C VAL A 53 -5.36 -2.13 -3.78
N LEU A 54 -5.09 -3.43 -3.68
CA LEU A 54 -4.20 -4.15 -4.58
C LEU A 54 -4.86 -4.51 -5.92
N ASP A 55 -6.18 -4.50 -5.98
CA ASP A 55 -6.96 -4.78 -7.19
C ASP A 55 -8.18 -3.85 -7.24
N HIS A 56 -8.25 -3.02 -8.29
CA HIS A 56 -9.34 -2.06 -8.49
C HIS A 56 -10.72 -2.72 -8.66
N LEU A 57 -10.79 -4.00 -9.01
CA LEU A 57 -12.05 -4.72 -9.13
C LEU A 57 -12.77 -4.83 -7.78
N LEU A 58 -12.03 -4.84 -6.67
CA LEU A 58 -12.59 -4.86 -5.32
C LEU A 58 -13.48 -3.64 -5.01
N LEU A 59 -13.29 -2.52 -5.72
CA LEU A 59 -14.16 -1.33 -5.57
C LEU A 59 -15.61 -1.59 -5.97
N ALA A 60 -15.85 -2.58 -6.83
CA ALA A 60 -17.20 -2.95 -7.26
C ALA A 60 -17.83 -4.06 -6.39
N GLU A 61 -17.01 -4.85 -5.71
CA GLU A 61 -17.43 -6.05 -4.99
C GLU A 61 -17.57 -5.83 -3.47
N ALA A 62 -16.85 -4.85 -2.94
CA ALA A 62 -16.81 -4.57 -1.52
C ALA A 62 -16.81 -3.06 -1.24
N ASP A 63 -17.41 -2.67 -0.13
CA ASP A 63 -17.28 -1.30 0.39
C ASP A 63 -15.89 -1.12 1.03
N VAL A 64 -14.87 -1.01 0.15
CA VAL A 64 -13.48 -0.86 0.59
C VAL A 64 -13.20 0.47 1.29
N THR A 65 -14.13 1.43 1.18
CA THR A 65 -14.00 2.75 1.82
C THR A 65 -14.67 2.80 3.19
N HIS A 66 -15.30 1.70 3.61
CA HIS A 66 -15.99 1.64 4.90
C HIS A 66 -15.06 2.04 6.06
N GLY A 67 -15.51 2.99 6.85
CA GLY A 67 -14.78 3.49 8.02
C GLY A 67 -13.60 4.42 7.69
N LEU A 68 -13.23 4.64 6.42
CA LEU A 68 -12.15 5.57 6.08
C LEU A 68 -12.50 6.97 6.59
N LYS A 69 -11.57 7.57 7.33
CA LYS A 69 -11.76 8.91 7.88
C LYS A 69 -11.95 9.96 6.79
N PRO A 70 -12.75 11.01 7.01
CA PRO A 70 -12.83 12.16 6.10
C PRO A 70 -11.43 12.73 5.81
N GLY A 71 -11.12 12.98 4.54
CA GLY A 71 -9.79 13.38 4.09
C GLY A 71 -8.75 12.28 4.09
N GLY A 72 -9.14 11.04 4.36
CA GLY A 72 -8.28 9.87 4.31
C GLY A 72 -7.72 9.63 2.91
N VAL A 73 -6.76 8.71 2.81
CA VAL A 73 -6.03 8.42 1.56
C VAL A 73 -6.41 7.04 1.03
N ILE A 74 -6.69 6.95 -0.27
CA ILE A 74 -6.86 5.69 -0.97
C ILE A 74 -5.72 5.52 -1.98
N VAL A 75 -4.93 4.47 -1.81
CA VAL A 75 -3.88 4.07 -2.75
C VAL A 75 -4.39 2.88 -3.56
N LEU A 76 -4.44 3.02 -4.88
CA LEU A 76 -5.12 2.06 -5.74
C LEU A 76 -4.21 1.57 -6.87
N ASN A 77 -4.06 0.26 -7.00
CA ASN A 77 -3.53 -0.36 -8.20
C ASN A 77 -4.61 -0.45 -9.27
N THR A 78 -4.44 0.25 -10.36
CA THR A 78 -5.42 0.29 -11.46
C THR A 78 -4.77 0.68 -12.80
N PRO A 79 -5.19 0.05 -13.92
CA PRO A 79 -4.81 0.49 -15.26
C PRO A 79 -5.65 1.67 -15.76
N LYS A 80 -6.70 2.07 -15.04
CA LYS A 80 -7.59 3.16 -15.43
C LYS A 80 -6.96 4.51 -15.09
N ALA A 81 -7.26 5.52 -15.90
CA ALA A 81 -6.85 6.89 -15.65
C ALA A 81 -7.41 7.41 -14.31
N PHE A 82 -6.66 8.28 -13.65
CA PHE A 82 -7.02 8.89 -12.36
C PHE A 82 -8.42 9.50 -12.37
N GLU A 83 -8.79 10.19 -13.47
CA GLU A 83 -10.06 10.89 -13.66
C GLU A 83 -11.28 9.94 -13.72
N SER A 84 -11.04 8.64 -13.87
CA SER A 84 -12.10 7.62 -13.82
C SER A 84 -12.68 7.44 -12.42
N TYR A 85 -12.01 7.97 -11.39
CA TYR A 85 -12.41 7.85 -10.00
C TYR A 85 -12.90 9.20 -9.46
N LYS A 86 -14.09 9.21 -8.85
CA LYS A 86 -14.71 10.41 -8.29
C LYS A 86 -15.02 10.20 -6.81
N PHE A 87 -14.01 10.33 -5.97
CA PHE A 87 -14.16 10.25 -4.53
C PHE A 87 -13.96 11.65 -3.94
N LYS A 88 -15.06 12.40 -3.78
CA LYS A 88 -15.03 13.83 -3.41
C LYS A 88 -14.45 14.11 -2.02
N ASP A 89 -14.48 13.12 -1.12
CA ASP A 89 -14.13 13.30 0.28
C ASP A 89 -12.78 12.71 0.67
N TYR A 90 -12.05 12.13 -0.30
CA TYR A 90 -10.81 11.41 -0.07
C TYR A 90 -9.67 11.86 -0.99
N ARG A 91 -8.46 11.75 -0.48
CA ARG A 91 -7.26 11.89 -1.31
C ARG A 91 -7.02 10.57 -2.04
N PHE A 92 -6.65 10.66 -3.31
CA PHE A 92 -6.43 9.49 -4.16
C PHE A 92 -4.99 9.43 -4.66
N ALA A 93 -4.45 8.22 -4.72
CA ALA A 93 -3.19 7.91 -5.37
C ALA A 93 -3.36 6.67 -6.25
N THR A 94 -3.11 6.78 -7.55
CA THR A 94 -3.31 5.69 -8.50
C THR A 94 -2.08 5.46 -9.37
N ALA A 95 -1.81 4.19 -9.66
CA ALA A 95 -0.85 3.77 -10.67
C ALA A 95 -1.18 2.37 -11.17
N ASP A 96 -0.77 2.03 -12.39
CA ASP A 96 -0.82 0.66 -12.90
C ASP A 96 0.39 -0.13 -12.39
N ILE A 97 0.28 -0.57 -11.14
CA ILE A 97 1.35 -1.33 -10.48
C ILE A 97 1.58 -2.68 -11.15
N THR A 98 0.54 -3.24 -11.76
CA THR A 98 0.64 -4.51 -12.48
C THR A 98 1.56 -4.37 -13.68
N ALA A 99 1.36 -3.34 -14.50
CA ALA A 99 2.24 -3.04 -15.64
C ALA A 99 3.66 -2.66 -15.18
N ILE A 100 3.77 -1.81 -14.15
CA ILE A 100 5.06 -1.39 -13.57
C ILE A 100 5.87 -2.59 -13.07
N SER A 101 5.23 -3.54 -12.40
CA SER A 101 5.90 -4.74 -11.90
C SER A 101 6.46 -5.61 -13.03
N VAL A 102 5.71 -5.76 -14.12
CA VAL A 102 6.18 -6.48 -15.32
C VAL A 102 7.34 -5.73 -15.98
N GLU A 103 7.27 -4.41 -16.10
CA GLU A 103 8.36 -3.56 -16.62
C GLU A 103 9.64 -3.70 -15.77
N ALA A 104 9.51 -3.77 -14.46
CA ALA A 104 10.63 -4.02 -13.54
C ALA A 104 11.18 -5.47 -13.62
N GLY A 105 10.56 -6.33 -14.43
CA GLY A 105 10.96 -7.74 -14.63
C GLY A 105 10.47 -8.68 -13.53
N LEU A 106 9.43 -8.31 -12.82
CA LEU A 106 8.69 -9.19 -11.89
C LEU A 106 7.58 -9.95 -12.63
N PRO A 107 7.14 -11.10 -12.12
CA PRO A 107 5.98 -11.81 -12.67
C PRO A 107 4.72 -10.96 -12.62
N HIS A 108 3.81 -11.17 -13.58
CA HIS A 108 2.49 -10.55 -13.57
C HIS A 108 1.75 -10.85 -12.25
N GLY A 109 1.12 -9.83 -11.68
CA GLY A 109 0.39 -9.93 -10.41
C GLY A 109 1.24 -9.75 -9.14
N MET A 110 2.56 -9.61 -9.25
CA MET A 110 3.42 -9.26 -8.11
C MET A 110 3.41 -7.75 -7.85
N VAL A 111 2.34 -7.26 -7.25
CA VAL A 111 2.10 -5.82 -7.04
C VAL A 111 2.56 -5.29 -5.67
N ASN A 112 2.98 -6.19 -4.78
CA ASN A 112 3.25 -5.90 -3.37
C ASN A 112 4.34 -4.84 -3.14
N THR A 113 5.43 -4.84 -3.87
CA THR A 113 6.51 -3.84 -3.72
C THR A 113 6.22 -2.54 -4.47
N GLY A 114 5.61 -2.62 -5.65
CA GLY A 114 5.19 -1.45 -6.40
C GLY A 114 4.18 -0.61 -5.63
N ILE A 115 3.15 -1.23 -5.04
CA ILE A 115 2.11 -0.49 -4.30
C ILE A 115 2.68 0.25 -3.07
N ILE A 116 3.76 -0.26 -2.47
CA ILE A 116 4.45 0.43 -1.36
C ILE A 116 5.12 1.72 -1.85
N GLY A 117 5.67 1.73 -3.06
CA GLY A 117 6.17 2.95 -3.69
C GLY A 117 5.07 3.99 -3.91
N SER A 118 3.89 3.56 -4.39
CA SER A 118 2.73 4.44 -4.52
C SER A 118 2.22 4.95 -3.17
N LEU A 119 2.23 4.13 -2.13
CA LEU A 119 1.90 4.54 -0.78
C LEU A 119 2.85 5.62 -0.28
N GLU A 120 4.16 5.43 -0.45
CA GLU A 120 5.16 6.41 -0.04
C GLU A 120 4.99 7.74 -0.79
N ARG A 121 4.65 7.70 -2.10
CA ARG A 121 4.32 8.90 -2.88
C ARG A 121 3.13 9.65 -2.31
N ALA A 122 2.11 8.92 -1.84
CA ALA A 122 0.87 9.49 -1.32
C ALA A 122 1.03 10.14 0.06
N ILE A 123 1.85 9.59 0.94
CA ILE A 123 1.90 9.99 2.36
C ILE A 123 3.28 10.42 2.86
N ASN A 124 4.35 10.11 2.14
CA ASN A 124 5.74 10.42 2.51
C ASN A 124 6.08 10.04 3.97
N LEU A 125 5.86 8.77 4.30
CA LEU A 125 5.93 8.27 5.67
C LEU A 125 7.38 8.07 6.17
N VAL A 126 8.22 7.43 5.35
CA VAL A 126 9.56 6.97 5.77
C VAL A 126 10.69 7.47 4.88
N GLY A 127 10.40 7.95 3.69
CA GLY A 127 11.35 8.32 2.66
C GLY A 127 11.80 7.13 1.79
N MET A 128 11.97 7.39 0.49
CA MET A 128 12.27 6.34 -0.49
C MET A 128 13.58 5.61 -0.20
N ASP A 129 14.61 6.29 0.29
CA ASP A 129 15.91 5.67 0.55
C ASP A 129 15.83 4.58 1.62
N ILE A 130 15.08 4.82 2.69
CA ILE A 130 14.88 3.85 3.76
C ILE A 130 13.95 2.72 3.28
N LEU A 131 12.92 3.08 2.51
CA LEU A 131 11.99 2.10 1.95
C LEU A 131 12.71 1.11 1.02
N ILE A 132 13.57 1.60 0.12
CA ILE A 132 14.35 0.79 -0.81
C ILE A 132 15.28 -0.17 -0.05
N LYS A 133 16.03 0.32 0.94
CA LYS A 133 16.87 -0.55 1.77
C LYS A 133 16.07 -1.67 2.43
N GLY A 134 14.91 -1.34 3.00
CA GLY A 134 14.04 -2.34 3.62
C GLY A 134 13.48 -3.36 2.62
N ILE A 135 13.20 -2.95 1.38
CA ILE A 135 12.78 -3.86 0.31
C ILE A 135 13.95 -4.79 -0.09
N GLU A 136 15.14 -4.26 -0.27
CA GLU A 136 16.33 -5.03 -0.67
C GLU A 136 16.73 -6.05 0.40
N GLU A 137 16.63 -5.69 1.68
CA GLU A 137 16.86 -6.61 2.80
C GLU A 137 15.82 -7.73 2.84
N GLU A 138 14.53 -7.39 2.77
CA GLU A 138 13.42 -8.35 2.80
C GLU A 138 13.47 -9.34 1.62
N PHE A 139 13.82 -8.86 0.45
CA PHE A 139 13.89 -9.65 -0.78
C PHE A 139 15.31 -10.08 -1.16
N SER A 140 16.28 -10.06 -0.22
CA SER A 140 17.70 -10.32 -0.48
C SER A 140 17.98 -11.60 -1.27
N THR A 141 17.14 -12.63 -1.13
CA THR A 141 17.24 -13.91 -1.88
C THR A 141 16.25 -13.99 -3.05
N ARG A 142 15.42 -12.97 -3.29
CA ARG A 142 14.29 -13.01 -4.23
C ARG A 142 14.24 -11.76 -5.11
N LYS A 143 15.26 -11.55 -5.93
CA LYS A 143 15.35 -10.45 -6.92
C LYS A 143 15.22 -9.07 -6.28
N PRO A 144 16.08 -8.69 -5.33
CA PRO A 144 15.97 -7.40 -4.60
C PRO A 144 15.95 -6.20 -5.54
N GLU A 145 16.78 -6.18 -6.60
CA GLU A 145 16.87 -5.05 -7.53
C GLU A 145 15.55 -4.83 -8.30
N LYS A 146 14.86 -5.92 -8.66
CA LYS A 146 13.59 -5.82 -9.39
C LYS A 146 12.47 -5.34 -8.50
N ASN A 147 12.45 -5.76 -7.24
CA ASN A 147 11.49 -5.33 -6.25
C ASN A 147 11.69 -3.84 -5.89
N SER A 148 12.92 -3.41 -5.70
CA SER A 148 13.24 -1.99 -5.43
C SER A 148 12.98 -1.12 -6.66
N LEU A 149 13.25 -1.62 -7.87
CA LEU A 149 12.93 -0.90 -9.11
C LEU A 149 11.42 -0.71 -9.28
N ALA A 150 10.61 -1.73 -9.03
CA ALA A 150 9.15 -1.61 -9.09
C ALA A 150 8.63 -0.53 -8.13
N ALA A 151 9.16 -0.46 -6.91
CA ALA A 151 8.79 0.58 -5.94
C ALA A 151 9.20 1.99 -6.41
N LYS A 152 10.40 2.14 -7.00
CA LYS A 152 10.88 3.43 -7.53
C LYS A 152 10.01 3.92 -8.67
N ILE A 153 9.76 3.08 -9.68
CA ILE A 153 8.92 3.42 -10.83
C ILE A 153 7.51 3.78 -10.37
N ALA A 154 6.94 3.00 -9.44
CA ALA A 154 5.61 3.27 -8.91
C ALA A 154 5.56 4.61 -8.16
N PHE A 155 6.57 4.93 -7.34
CA PHE A 155 6.66 6.23 -6.67
C PHE A 155 6.66 7.40 -7.68
N GLU A 156 7.42 7.28 -8.76
CA GLU A 156 7.55 8.33 -9.78
C GLU A 156 6.27 8.50 -10.60
N ARG A 157 5.59 7.40 -10.95
CA ARG A 157 4.42 7.39 -11.84
C ARG A 157 3.08 7.50 -11.13
N THR A 158 3.05 7.42 -9.81
CA THR A 158 1.80 7.56 -9.07
C THR A 158 1.24 8.97 -9.21
N VAL A 159 0.02 9.04 -9.72
CA VAL A 159 -0.77 10.27 -9.80
C VAL A 159 -1.51 10.45 -8.48
N THR A 160 -1.39 11.62 -7.88
CA THR A 160 -2.05 11.97 -6.62
C THR A 160 -2.98 13.17 -6.82
N GLY A 161 -4.14 13.16 -6.15
CA GLY A 161 -5.12 14.24 -6.21
C GLY A 161 -6.22 14.11 -5.15
N VAL A 162 -7.20 15.01 -5.21
CA VAL A 162 -8.39 15.09 -4.36
C VAL A 162 -9.62 14.98 -5.23
#